data_eff17765cb54252fa4aa5daec58ef90a
#
_entry.id   eff17765cb54252fa4aa5daec58ef90a
#
_cell.length_a   1.000
_cell.length_b   1.000
_cell.length_c   1.000
_cell.angle_alpha   90.00
_cell.angle_beta   90.00
_cell.angle_gamma   90.00
#
_symmetry.space_group_name_H-M   'P 1'
#
loop_
_entity.id
_entity.type
_entity.pdbx_description
1 polymer ?
#
loop_
_entity_poly.entity_id
_entity_poly.type
_entity_poly.pdbx_seq_one_letter_code
_entity_poly.pdbx_strand_id
1 'polypeptide(L)'
;EEIPLEEYVVGVVAGEMPVSIEAEALKAQAVAARSYIMYKVIHKKNKKYDVEDTVLNQVYVDDEYLKIKWKNKYNEYKNKVVKAVEDTAYQYITYNGELAEALFFSTSSGVTENTEDVFISKVDYLRSVDSPYDKISPAFNVNIDYTYDIFCSLLGINYSTNINVDV
;
A
#
# COMPACT_ATOMS: atom_id res chain seq x y z
N GLU A 1 2.12 -8.85 -19.29
CA GLU A 1 1.25 -7.88 -19.97
C GLU A 1 1.90 -6.52 -19.98
N GLU A 2 1.73 -5.73 -21.05
CA GLU A 2 2.18 -4.34 -21.14
C GLU A 2 0.96 -3.44 -20.91
N ILE A 3 1.05 -2.54 -19.92
CA ILE A 3 -0.04 -1.65 -19.53
C ILE A 3 0.48 -0.21 -19.57
N PRO A 4 -0.25 0.74 -20.17
CA PRO A 4 0.11 2.15 -20.13
C PRO A 4 0.19 2.66 -18.69
N LEU A 5 1.18 3.51 -18.37
CA LEU A 5 1.48 3.96 -17.01
C LEU A 5 0.24 4.49 -16.27
N GLU A 6 -0.51 5.40 -16.86
CA GLU A 6 -1.66 6.01 -16.18
C GLU A 6 -2.81 5.01 -15.97
N GLU A 7 -2.98 4.05 -16.89
CA GLU A 7 -3.94 2.95 -16.72
C GLU A 7 -3.51 2.01 -15.58
N TYR A 8 -2.22 1.70 -15.49
CA TYR A 8 -1.66 0.96 -14.36
C TYR A 8 -1.92 1.71 -13.04
N VAL A 9 -1.66 3.01 -12.99
CA VAL A 9 -1.90 3.82 -11.78
C VAL A 9 -3.37 3.83 -11.38
N VAL A 10 -4.32 3.87 -12.35
CA VAL A 10 -5.76 3.73 -12.07
C VAL A 10 -6.06 2.40 -11.39
N GLY A 11 -5.52 1.29 -11.90
CA GLY A 11 -5.69 -0.04 -11.32
C GLY A 11 -5.11 -0.14 -9.90
N VAL A 12 -3.94 0.46 -9.67
CA VAL A 12 -3.32 0.49 -8.34
C VAL A 12 -4.16 1.31 -7.35
N VAL A 13 -4.56 2.55 -7.70
CA VAL A 13 -5.39 3.38 -6.82
C VAL A 13 -6.71 2.70 -6.47
N ALA A 14 -7.35 2.03 -7.45
CA ALA A 14 -8.60 1.28 -7.25
C ALA A 14 -8.42 0.02 -6.40
N GLY A 15 -7.22 -0.58 -6.42
CA GLY A 15 -6.86 -1.74 -5.59
C GLY A 15 -6.52 -1.37 -4.15
N GLU A 16 -5.72 -0.33 -3.97
CA GLU A 16 -5.18 0.09 -2.68
C GLU A 16 -6.15 0.93 -1.83
N MET A 17 -7.05 1.69 -2.47
CA MET A 17 -7.88 2.68 -1.79
C MET A 17 -9.38 2.39 -1.88
N PRO A 18 -10.15 2.57 -0.80
CA PRO A 18 -11.61 2.61 -0.88
C PRO A 18 -12.06 3.82 -1.70
N VAL A 19 -12.89 3.62 -2.73
CA VAL A 19 -13.37 4.72 -3.61
C VAL A 19 -14.24 5.74 -2.88
N SER A 20 -14.79 5.36 -1.71
CA SER A 20 -15.58 6.26 -0.85
C SER A 20 -14.76 7.36 -0.20
N ILE A 21 -13.43 7.25 -0.19
CA ILE A 21 -12.53 8.25 0.41
C ILE A 21 -12.56 9.57 -0.38
N GLU A 22 -12.08 10.65 0.24
CA GLU A 22 -12.01 11.97 -0.38
C GLU A 22 -11.14 11.99 -1.65
N ALA A 23 -11.53 12.81 -2.64
CA ALA A 23 -10.83 12.87 -3.92
C ALA A 23 -9.34 13.24 -3.77
N GLU A 24 -9.01 14.14 -2.84
CA GLU A 24 -7.63 14.55 -2.60
C GLU A 24 -6.77 13.41 -2.04
N ALA A 25 -7.35 12.48 -1.28
CA ALA A 25 -6.64 11.28 -0.84
C ALA A 25 -6.36 10.31 -2.01
N LEU A 26 -7.32 10.15 -2.95
CA LEU A 26 -7.09 9.39 -4.18
C LEU A 26 -5.99 10.03 -5.05
N LYS A 27 -5.95 11.37 -5.14
CA LYS A 27 -4.89 12.10 -5.85
C LYS A 27 -3.53 11.88 -5.20
N ALA A 28 -3.44 11.96 -3.87
CA ALA A 28 -2.20 11.68 -3.15
C ALA A 28 -1.69 10.26 -3.41
N GLN A 29 -2.60 9.27 -3.37
CA GLN A 29 -2.27 7.87 -3.70
C GLN A 29 -1.81 7.73 -5.16
N ALA A 30 -2.44 8.43 -6.11
CA ALA A 30 -2.04 8.39 -7.51
C ALA A 30 -0.60 8.91 -7.71
N VAL A 31 -0.24 10.02 -7.04
CA VAL A 31 1.13 10.56 -7.08
C VAL A 31 2.13 9.59 -6.44
N ALA A 32 1.79 8.99 -5.30
CA ALA A 32 2.64 8.01 -4.63
C ALA A 32 2.84 6.75 -5.50
N ALA A 33 1.76 6.17 -6.02
CA ALA A 33 1.80 4.97 -6.86
C ALA A 33 2.60 5.20 -8.15
N ARG A 34 2.39 6.36 -8.81
CA ARG A 34 3.14 6.74 -10.02
C ARG A 34 4.63 6.91 -9.72
N SER A 35 4.98 7.54 -8.61
CA SER A 35 6.37 7.72 -8.20
C SER A 35 7.04 6.39 -7.92
N TYR A 36 6.36 5.50 -7.21
CA TYR A 36 6.85 4.16 -6.91
C TYR A 36 7.13 3.33 -8.16
N ILE A 37 6.15 3.23 -9.08
CA ILE A 37 6.34 2.42 -10.28
C ILE A 37 7.44 3.00 -11.17
N MET A 38 7.52 4.32 -11.33
CA MET A 38 8.57 4.95 -12.13
C MET A 38 9.95 4.76 -11.50
N TYR A 39 10.06 4.83 -10.17
CA TYR A 39 11.29 4.49 -9.47
C TYR A 39 11.72 3.04 -9.77
N LYS A 40 10.79 2.07 -9.70
CA LYS A 40 11.07 0.66 -10.00
C LYS A 40 11.47 0.45 -11.46
N VAL A 41 10.82 1.11 -12.41
CA VAL A 41 11.16 1.03 -13.84
C VAL A 41 12.60 1.50 -14.09
N ILE A 42 13.00 2.63 -13.49
CA ILE A 42 14.34 3.19 -13.68
C ILE A 42 15.42 2.34 -12.99
N HIS A 43 15.12 1.81 -11.80
CA HIS A 43 16.09 1.06 -10.99
C HIS A 43 15.94 -0.46 -11.10
N LYS A 44 15.16 -0.95 -12.08
CA LYS A 44 14.87 -2.38 -12.21
C LYS A 44 16.13 -3.23 -12.37
N LYS A 45 16.19 -4.28 -11.59
CA LYS A 45 17.22 -5.32 -11.69
C LYS A 45 16.84 -6.41 -12.69
N ASN A 46 15.55 -6.70 -12.83
CA ASN A 46 15.03 -7.69 -13.76
C ASN A 46 14.67 -6.99 -15.08
N LYS A 47 15.17 -7.55 -16.20
CA LYS A 47 14.91 -7.01 -17.54
C LYS A 47 13.65 -7.58 -18.21
N LYS A 48 13.02 -8.58 -17.57
CA LYS A 48 11.88 -9.29 -18.16
C LYS A 48 10.55 -8.59 -17.87
N TYR A 49 10.43 -7.97 -16.69
CA TYR A 49 9.25 -7.21 -16.27
C TYR A 49 9.68 -6.05 -15.35
N ASP A 50 8.85 -5.06 -15.19
CA ASP A 50 9.12 -3.90 -14.34
C ASP A 50 8.74 -4.16 -12.88
N VAL A 51 7.56 -4.76 -12.66
CA VAL A 51 7.02 -5.15 -11.35
C VAL A 51 6.24 -6.44 -11.46
N GLU A 52 5.96 -7.04 -10.32
CA GLU A 52 5.02 -8.15 -10.18
C GLU A 52 3.74 -7.65 -9.53
N ASP A 53 2.60 -8.18 -9.95
CA ASP A 53 1.31 -7.94 -9.31
C ASP A 53 1.21 -8.81 -8.04
N THR A 54 1.91 -8.37 -7.01
CA THR A 54 1.95 -9.03 -5.69
C THR A 54 2.01 -7.99 -4.58
N VAL A 55 1.69 -8.40 -3.37
CA VAL A 55 1.81 -7.58 -2.14
C VAL A 55 3.25 -7.09 -1.86
N LEU A 56 4.24 -7.64 -2.55
CA LEU A 56 5.63 -7.19 -2.45
C LEU A 56 5.91 -5.91 -3.25
N ASN A 57 5.00 -5.52 -4.15
CA ASN A 57 5.09 -4.29 -4.94
C ASN A 57 3.86 -3.42 -4.67
N GLN A 58 2.90 -3.42 -5.58
CA GLN A 58 1.64 -2.68 -5.48
C GLN A 58 0.50 -3.59 -5.90
N VAL A 59 -0.61 -3.56 -5.18
CA VAL A 59 -1.81 -4.27 -5.60
C VAL A 59 -2.35 -3.61 -6.87
N TYR A 60 -2.45 -4.38 -7.94
CA TYR A 60 -3.06 -3.96 -9.19
C TYR A 60 -4.37 -4.71 -9.39
N VAL A 61 -5.39 -4.03 -9.84
CA VAL A 61 -6.67 -4.65 -10.22
C VAL A 61 -7.06 -4.18 -11.61
N ASP A 62 -7.47 -5.14 -12.43
CA ASP A 62 -7.91 -4.87 -13.79
C ASP A 62 -9.36 -4.37 -13.85
N ASP A 63 -9.74 -3.96 -15.05
CA ASP A 63 -11.07 -3.41 -15.31
C ASP A 63 -12.20 -4.45 -15.16
N GLU A 64 -11.92 -5.72 -15.44
CA GLU A 64 -12.90 -6.81 -15.29
C GLU A 64 -13.20 -7.07 -13.82
N TYR A 65 -12.15 -7.12 -13.00
CA TYR A 65 -12.32 -7.22 -11.55
C TYR A 65 -13.12 -6.04 -10.99
N LEU A 66 -12.83 -4.82 -11.44
CA LEU A 66 -13.55 -3.62 -10.98
C LEU A 66 -15.03 -3.62 -11.37
N LYS A 67 -15.40 -4.11 -12.55
CA LYS A 67 -16.80 -4.29 -12.95
C LYS A 67 -17.54 -5.25 -12.03
N ILE A 68 -16.91 -6.36 -11.67
CA ILE A 68 -17.47 -7.35 -10.75
C ILE A 68 -17.62 -6.76 -9.33
N LYS A 69 -16.58 -6.08 -8.84
CA LYS A 69 -16.51 -5.49 -7.50
C LYS A 69 -17.51 -4.36 -7.32
N TRP A 70 -17.60 -3.45 -8.27
CA TRP A 70 -18.39 -2.22 -8.16
C TRP A 70 -19.79 -2.32 -8.76
N LYS A 71 -20.09 -3.32 -9.59
CA LYS A 71 -21.39 -3.62 -10.16
C LYS A 71 -22.03 -2.37 -10.81
N ASN A 72 -23.24 -2.02 -10.36
CA ASN A 72 -23.99 -0.85 -10.87
C ASN A 72 -23.32 0.51 -10.60
N LYS A 73 -22.35 0.59 -9.71
CA LYS A 73 -21.56 1.80 -9.41
C LYS A 73 -20.24 1.88 -10.18
N TYR A 74 -19.96 0.92 -11.03
CA TYR A 74 -18.67 0.84 -11.74
C TYR A 74 -18.31 2.15 -12.46
N ASN A 75 -19.21 2.71 -13.27
CA ASN A 75 -18.93 3.94 -14.03
C ASN A 75 -18.67 5.15 -13.13
N GLU A 76 -19.47 5.31 -12.07
CA GLU A 76 -19.29 6.38 -11.09
C GLU A 76 -17.93 6.30 -10.41
N TYR A 77 -17.61 5.13 -9.90
CA TYR A 77 -16.38 4.89 -9.14
C TYR A 77 -15.13 4.94 -10.02
N LYS A 78 -15.20 4.36 -11.21
CA LYS A 78 -14.11 4.42 -12.16
C LYS A 78 -13.82 5.85 -12.58
N ASN A 79 -14.84 6.64 -12.90
CA ASN A 79 -14.66 8.04 -13.25
C ASN A 79 -14.00 8.85 -12.13
N LYS A 80 -14.35 8.58 -10.87
CA LYS A 80 -13.73 9.24 -9.72
C LYS A 80 -12.25 8.92 -9.61
N VAL A 81 -11.86 7.66 -9.77
CA VAL A 81 -10.45 7.24 -9.73
C VAL A 81 -9.68 7.78 -10.92
N VAL A 82 -10.21 7.61 -12.14
CA VAL A 82 -9.59 8.12 -13.37
C VAL A 82 -9.35 9.63 -13.26
N LYS A 83 -10.37 10.39 -12.81
CA LYS A 83 -10.20 11.82 -12.61
C LYS A 83 -9.11 12.19 -11.61
N ALA A 84 -8.97 11.46 -10.51
CA ALA A 84 -7.90 11.69 -9.52
C ALA A 84 -6.52 11.44 -10.13
N VAL A 85 -6.38 10.42 -10.97
CA VAL A 85 -5.14 10.10 -11.69
C VAL A 85 -4.82 11.16 -12.74
N GLU A 86 -5.81 11.58 -13.55
CA GLU A 86 -5.65 12.61 -14.58
C GLU A 86 -5.32 13.98 -13.97
N ASP A 87 -6.00 14.38 -12.89
CA ASP A 87 -5.76 15.65 -12.20
C ASP A 87 -4.33 15.76 -11.62
N THR A 88 -3.65 14.63 -11.46
CA THR A 88 -2.27 14.54 -10.97
C THR A 88 -1.29 14.02 -12.03
N ALA A 89 -1.67 14.02 -13.30
CA ALA A 89 -0.79 13.57 -14.38
C ALA A 89 0.56 14.30 -14.34
N TYR A 90 1.64 13.55 -14.60
CA TYR A 90 3.03 14.05 -14.59
C TYR A 90 3.53 14.55 -13.22
N GLN A 91 2.80 14.37 -12.13
CA GLN A 91 3.26 14.70 -10.80
C GLN A 91 3.98 13.50 -10.16
N TYR A 92 5.18 13.75 -9.64
CA TYR A 92 6.03 12.75 -9.00
C TYR A 92 6.63 13.28 -7.70
N ILE A 93 6.87 12.39 -6.76
CA ILE A 93 7.63 12.69 -5.54
C ILE A 93 9.11 12.59 -5.87
N THR A 94 9.87 13.64 -5.57
CA THR A 94 11.31 13.69 -5.78
C THR A 94 12.05 14.06 -4.51
N TYR A 95 13.28 13.59 -4.39
CA TYR A 95 14.23 13.98 -3.36
C TYR A 95 15.56 14.38 -4.03
N ASN A 96 16.03 15.60 -3.76
CA ASN A 96 17.22 16.17 -4.37
C ASN A 96 17.23 16.13 -5.92
N GLY A 97 16.05 16.27 -6.53
CA GLY A 97 15.89 16.27 -7.99
C GLY A 97 15.78 14.89 -8.63
N GLU A 98 15.88 13.82 -7.87
CA GLU A 98 15.72 12.44 -8.34
C GLU A 98 14.38 11.86 -7.85
N LEU A 99 13.84 10.87 -8.58
CA LEU A 99 12.62 10.18 -8.17
C LEU A 99 12.81 9.50 -6.82
N ALA A 100 11.87 9.72 -5.90
CA ALA A 100 11.83 9.05 -4.62
C ALA A 100 11.11 7.69 -4.72
N GLU A 101 11.60 6.68 -3.99
CA GLU A 101 10.87 5.45 -3.75
C GLU A 101 9.73 5.74 -2.77
N ALA A 102 8.56 6.05 -3.31
CA ALA A 102 7.40 6.48 -2.55
C ALA A 102 6.68 5.26 -1.95
N LEU A 103 7.18 4.75 -0.83
CA LEU A 103 6.54 3.66 -0.09
C LEU A 103 5.28 4.17 0.61
N PHE A 104 4.25 3.34 0.68
CA PHE A 104 3.00 3.63 1.37
C PHE A 104 2.42 2.38 2.02
N PHE A 105 1.60 2.58 3.03
CA PHE A 105 0.89 1.52 3.76
C PHE A 105 -0.37 2.08 4.42
N SER A 106 -1.23 1.21 4.91
CA SER A 106 -2.58 1.59 5.36
C SER A 106 -2.60 2.35 6.69
N THR A 107 -1.91 1.84 7.72
CA THR A 107 -2.04 2.34 9.10
C THR A 107 -0.76 2.10 9.87
N SER A 108 -0.21 3.15 10.50
CA SER A 108 0.90 3.04 11.44
C SER A 108 0.41 2.84 12.88
N SER A 109 1.33 2.65 13.80
CA SER A 109 1.06 2.67 15.25
C SER A 109 0.88 4.10 15.83
N GLY A 110 0.76 5.11 14.97
CA GLY A 110 0.72 6.54 15.30
C GLY A 110 2.02 7.27 15.01
N VAL A 111 3.06 6.51 14.66
CA VAL A 111 4.38 6.98 14.20
C VAL A 111 4.84 6.05 13.09
N THR A 112 5.42 6.59 12.02
CA THR A 112 6.02 5.76 10.97
C THR A 112 7.40 5.29 11.37
N GLU A 113 7.93 4.27 10.70
CA GLU A 113 9.27 3.74 10.99
C GLU A 113 10.35 4.34 10.09
N ASN A 114 11.61 4.35 10.54
CA ASN A 114 12.73 4.60 9.65
C ASN A 114 12.93 3.41 8.71
N THR A 115 13.46 3.65 7.51
CA THR A 115 13.65 2.59 6.52
C THR A 115 14.53 1.46 7.03
N GLU A 116 15.61 1.78 7.75
CA GLU A 116 16.55 0.80 8.29
C GLU A 116 15.99 -0.06 9.42
N ASP A 117 14.91 0.37 10.07
CA ASP A 117 14.22 -0.40 11.12
C ASP A 117 13.30 -1.49 10.51
N VAL A 118 12.89 -1.30 9.25
CA VAL A 118 12.01 -2.24 8.52
C VAL A 118 12.75 -2.96 7.39
N PHE A 119 13.65 -2.26 6.70
CA PHE A 119 14.42 -2.76 5.57
C PHE A 119 15.93 -2.72 5.88
N ILE A 120 16.74 -3.34 5.04
CA ILE A 120 18.20 -3.44 5.27
C ILE A 120 18.91 -2.08 5.11
N SER A 121 18.39 -1.20 4.25
CA SER A 121 19.10 0.01 3.84
C SER A 121 18.45 1.28 4.36
N LYS A 122 19.28 2.19 4.87
CA LYS A 122 18.84 3.54 5.21
C LYS A 122 18.53 4.35 3.95
N VAL A 123 17.38 5.00 3.94
CA VAL A 123 16.95 5.96 2.92
C VAL A 123 16.70 7.31 3.60
N ASP A 124 17.42 8.36 3.21
CA ASP A 124 17.46 9.63 3.94
C ASP A 124 16.12 10.37 4.00
N TYR A 125 15.21 10.14 3.05
CA TYR A 125 13.88 10.74 3.00
C TYR A 125 12.77 9.85 3.57
N LEU A 126 13.06 8.59 3.91
CA LEU A 126 12.09 7.69 4.55
C LEU A 126 12.40 7.59 6.05
N ARG A 127 11.98 8.62 6.77
CA ARG A 127 12.23 8.78 8.21
C ARG A 127 10.95 8.65 9.01
N SER A 128 11.11 8.26 10.25
CA SER A 128 10.03 8.23 11.23
C SER A 128 9.41 9.62 11.41
N VAL A 129 8.09 9.70 11.27
CA VAL A 129 7.30 10.90 11.51
C VAL A 129 6.01 10.56 12.25
N ASP A 130 5.48 11.53 12.99
CA ASP A 130 4.19 11.37 13.66
C ASP A 130 3.05 11.21 12.64
N SER A 131 2.18 10.23 12.86
CA SER A 131 0.97 9.96 12.09
C SER A 131 -0.27 9.90 13.01
N PRO A 132 -0.66 11.03 13.63
CA PRO A 132 -1.66 11.05 14.69
C PRO A 132 -3.07 10.68 14.23
N TYR A 133 -3.36 10.82 12.93
CA TYR A 133 -4.66 10.49 12.35
C TYR A 133 -4.89 9.00 12.16
N ASP A 134 -3.85 8.16 12.21
CA ASP A 134 -3.99 6.72 12.11
C ASP A 134 -4.83 6.12 13.25
N LYS A 135 -4.94 6.84 14.38
CA LYS A 135 -5.80 6.46 15.52
C LYS A 135 -7.28 6.31 15.17
N ILE A 136 -7.75 6.92 14.08
CA ILE A 136 -9.13 6.77 13.61
C ILE A 136 -9.32 5.53 12.72
N SER A 137 -8.23 4.89 12.30
CA SER A 137 -8.29 3.69 11.49
C SER A 137 -8.84 2.51 12.29
N PRO A 138 -9.77 1.72 11.74
CA PRO A 138 -10.23 0.48 12.40
C PRO A 138 -9.12 -0.56 12.55
N ALA A 139 -8.02 -0.42 11.80
CA ALA A 139 -6.85 -1.29 11.89
C ALA A 139 -5.81 -0.82 12.93
N PHE A 140 -6.03 0.33 13.59
CA PHE A 140 -5.07 0.89 14.56
C PHE A 140 -4.93 0.01 15.81
N ASN A 141 -6.05 -0.52 16.30
CA ASN A 141 -6.10 -1.48 17.40
C ASN A 141 -6.95 -2.67 17.01
N VAL A 142 -6.33 -3.81 16.87
CA VAL A 142 -7.03 -5.08 16.59
C VAL A 142 -6.74 -6.03 17.73
N ASN A 143 -7.80 -6.51 18.40
CA ASN A 143 -7.73 -7.57 19.38
C ASN A 143 -8.12 -8.87 18.71
N ILE A 144 -7.31 -9.90 18.87
CA ILE A 144 -7.59 -11.25 18.40
C ILE A 144 -7.52 -12.18 19.60
N ASP A 145 -8.65 -12.78 19.96
CA ASP A 145 -8.73 -13.73 21.05
C ASP A 145 -8.51 -15.14 20.50
N TYR A 146 -7.56 -15.85 21.08
CA TYR A 146 -7.31 -17.26 20.80
C TYR A 146 -7.63 -18.12 22.03
N THR A 147 -8.21 -19.28 21.78
CA THR A 147 -8.18 -20.31 22.83
C THR A 147 -6.74 -20.80 23.02
N TYR A 148 -6.43 -21.28 24.21
CA TYR A 148 -5.06 -21.65 24.57
C TYR A 148 -4.47 -22.74 23.67
N ASP A 149 -5.25 -23.71 23.26
CA ASP A 149 -4.88 -24.78 22.33
C ASP A 149 -4.57 -24.24 20.93
N ILE A 150 -5.39 -23.29 20.40
CA ILE A 150 -5.14 -22.63 19.13
C ILE A 150 -3.84 -21.81 19.21
N PHE A 151 -3.65 -21.07 20.29
CA PHE A 151 -2.43 -20.27 20.49
C PHE A 151 -1.17 -21.13 20.50
N CYS A 152 -1.18 -22.23 21.27
CA CYS A 152 -0.08 -23.20 21.26
C CYS A 152 0.20 -23.78 19.88
N SER A 153 -0.86 -24.14 19.14
CA SER A 153 -0.75 -24.66 17.77
C SER A 153 -0.12 -23.67 16.81
N LEU A 154 -0.49 -22.39 16.88
CA LEU A 154 0.05 -21.32 16.03
C LEU A 154 1.55 -21.09 16.31
N LEU A 155 1.98 -21.25 17.56
CA LEU A 155 3.39 -21.12 17.95
C LEU A 155 4.19 -22.42 17.72
N GLY A 156 3.57 -23.51 17.31
CA GLY A 156 4.24 -24.81 17.14
C GLY A 156 4.73 -25.42 18.45
N ILE A 157 4.11 -25.07 19.59
CA ILE A 157 4.47 -25.58 20.92
C ILE A 157 3.41 -26.57 21.40
N ASN A 158 3.87 -27.56 22.19
CA ASN A 158 2.95 -28.51 22.78
C ASN A 158 2.06 -27.82 23.83
N TYR A 159 0.80 -28.22 23.88
CA TYR A 159 -0.12 -27.78 24.92
C TYR A 159 0.46 -28.11 26.30
N SER A 160 0.65 -27.09 27.12
CA SER A 160 1.14 -27.20 28.50
C SER A 160 0.34 -26.24 29.37
N THR A 161 0.02 -26.67 30.59
CA THR A 161 -0.73 -25.86 31.55
C THR A 161 0.07 -24.73 32.16
N ASN A 162 1.38 -24.67 31.91
CA ASN A 162 2.30 -23.65 32.46
C ASN A 162 3.13 -23.02 31.33
N ILE A 163 2.56 -22.01 30.67
CA ILE A 163 3.31 -21.14 29.74
C ILE A 163 3.45 -19.77 30.40
N ASN A 164 4.67 -19.34 30.63
CA ASN A 164 4.97 -17.95 30.96
C ASN A 164 5.27 -17.21 29.65
N VAL A 165 4.57 -16.12 29.38
CA VAL A 165 4.84 -15.22 28.26
C VAL A 165 5.44 -13.95 28.85
N ASP A 166 6.73 -13.73 28.61
CA ASP A 166 7.36 -12.42 28.85
C ASP A 166 7.22 -11.58 27.58
N VAL A 167 6.64 -10.38 27.73
CA VAL A 167 6.42 -9.39 26.66
C VAL A 167 7.41 -8.24 26.85
#